data_ddf7d57d32a02a1be2a31b1c787568fe
#
_entry.id   ddf7d57d32a02a1be2a31b1c787568fe
#
_cell.length_a   1.000
_cell.length_b   1.000
_cell.length_c   1.000
_cell.angle_alpha   90.00
_cell.angle_beta   90.00
_cell.angle_gamma   90.00
#
_symmetry.space_group_name_H-M   'P 1'
#
loop_
_entity.id
_entity.type
_entity.pdbx_description
1 polymer ?
#
loop_
_entity_poly.entity_id
_entity_poly.type
_entity_poly.pdbx_seq_one_letter_code
_entity_poly.pdbx_strand_id
1 'polypeptide(L)'
;MSIYKEIIESMERIDYAKEKQKEGKLEYLSLEKGNRDFISSIWNSIEKGIRKGQNKVIENCKELGIEISPYTDEEVKNLARETIVRGCYEEGCSKDYLKQAFGISHELLDKILN
;
A
#
# COMPACT_ATOMS: atom_id res chain seq x y z
N MET A 1 -13.99 7.89 -7.95
CA MET A 1 -13.15 6.68 -8.01
C MET A 1 -12.33 6.57 -6.74
N SER A 2 -12.24 5.40 -6.12
CA SER A 2 -11.43 5.25 -4.90
C SER A 2 -9.93 5.27 -5.22
N ILE A 3 -9.12 5.66 -4.25
CA ILE A 3 -7.66 5.67 -4.38
C ILE A 3 -7.12 4.26 -4.65
N TYR A 4 -7.76 3.23 -4.10
CA TYR A 4 -7.35 1.84 -4.29
C TYR A 4 -7.56 1.38 -5.72
N LYS A 5 -8.62 1.84 -6.35
CA LYS A 5 -8.89 1.55 -7.77
C LYS A 5 -7.83 2.20 -8.65
N GLU A 6 -7.39 3.42 -8.31
CA GLU A 6 -6.30 4.09 -9.02
C GLU A 6 -4.99 3.33 -8.89
N ILE A 7 -4.71 2.76 -7.71
CA ILE A 7 -3.53 1.91 -7.48
C ILE A 7 -3.59 0.67 -8.36
N ILE A 8 -4.73 -0.01 -8.42
CA ILE A 8 -4.92 -1.19 -9.26
C ILE A 8 -4.69 -0.86 -10.73
N GLU A 9 -5.26 0.21 -11.21
CA GLU A 9 -5.10 0.65 -12.60
C GLU A 9 -3.63 1.00 -12.90
N SER A 10 -2.93 1.60 -11.94
CA SER A 10 -1.51 1.92 -12.06
C SER A 10 -0.67 0.65 -12.20
N MET A 11 -0.94 -0.37 -11.38
CA MET A 11 -0.26 -1.66 -11.46
C MET A 11 -0.55 -2.39 -12.78
N GLU A 12 -1.79 -2.35 -13.24
CA GLU A 12 -2.17 -2.93 -14.53
C GLU A 12 -1.45 -2.28 -15.70
N ARG A 13 -1.26 -0.96 -15.64
CA ARG A 13 -0.49 -0.22 -16.65
C ARG A 13 0.98 -0.67 -16.67
N ILE A 14 1.56 -0.93 -15.50
CA ILE A 14 2.93 -1.46 -15.43
C ILE A 14 3.01 -2.83 -16.10
N ASP A 15 2.06 -3.72 -15.79
CA ASP A 15 2.03 -5.06 -16.38
C ASP A 15 1.88 -5.00 -17.91
N TYR A 16 0.99 -4.14 -18.39
CA TYR A 16 0.81 -3.93 -19.82
C TYR A 16 2.11 -3.40 -20.48
N ALA A 17 2.78 -2.46 -19.82
CA ALA A 17 4.03 -1.90 -20.32
C ALA A 17 5.13 -2.96 -20.38
N LYS A 18 5.20 -3.88 -19.41
CA LYS A 18 6.13 -5.01 -19.43
C LYS A 18 5.91 -5.90 -20.65
N GLU A 19 4.66 -6.19 -20.96
CA GLU A 19 4.32 -6.99 -22.14
C GLU A 19 4.78 -6.29 -23.43
N LYS A 20 4.57 -4.98 -23.52
CA LYS A 20 4.98 -4.20 -24.68
C LYS A 20 6.49 -4.05 -24.79
N GLN A 21 7.21 -4.03 -23.66
CA GLN A 21 8.67 -3.97 -23.68
C GLN A 21 9.28 -5.22 -24.31
N LYS A 22 8.68 -6.39 -24.10
CA LYS A 22 9.11 -7.65 -24.73
C LYS A 22 9.07 -7.55 -26.26
N GLU A 23 8.25 -6.65 -26.79
CA GLU A 23 8.16 -6.36 -28.23
C GLU A 23 9.15 -5.29 -28.70
N GLY A 24 10.07 -4.83 -27.81
CA GLY A 24 11.13 -3.87 -28.14
C GLY A 24 10.78 -2.40 -27.94
N LYS A 25 9.77 -2.07 -27.15
CA LYS A 25 9.38 -0.68 -26.89
C LYS A 25 10.05 -0.13 -25.61
N LEU A 26 10.66 1.05 -25.72
CA LEU A 26 11.50 1.66 -24.69
C LEU A 26 10.77 2.51 -23.65
N GLU A 27 9.46 2.71 -23.78
CA GLU A 27 8.67 3.60 -22.91
C GLU A 27 8.39 3.02 -21.51
N TYR A 28 8.66 1.72 -21.35
CA TYR A 28 8.38 1.02 -20.10
C TYR A 28 9.04 1.62 -18.87
N LEU A 29 10.33 1.97 -18.96
CA LEU A 29 11.09 2.45 -17.79
C LEU A 29 10.54 3.76 -17.24
N SER A 30 10.16 4.68 -18.13
CA SER A 30 9.56 5.96 -17.74
C SER A 30 8.19 5.77 -17.09
N LEU A 31 7.36 4.91 -17.67
CA LEU A 31 6.03 4.61 -17.15
C LEU A 31 6.11 3.89 -15.80
N GLU A 32 7.03 2.93 -15.66
CA GLU A 32 7.25 2.21 -14.41
C GLU A 32 7.66 3.16 -13.28
N LYS A 33 8.59 4.09 -13.58
CA LYS A 33 9.03 5.06 -12.59
C LYS A 33 7.88 5.95 -12.13
N GLY A 34 7.08 6.48 -13.05
CA GLY A 34 5.95 7.34 -12.73
C GLY A 34 4.91 6.62 -11.86
N ASN A 35 4.60 5.38 -12.18
CA ASN A 35 3.64 4.58 -11.41
C ASN A 35 4.19 4.19 -10.04
N ARG A 36 5.50 3.91 -9.95
CA ARG A 36 6.17 3.61 -8.70
C ARG A 36 6.14 4.82 -7.76
N ASP A 37 6.43 6.01 -8.30
CA ASP A 37 6.39 7.26 -7.53
C ASP A 37 4.98 7.57 -7.04
N PHE A 38 3.97 7.31 -7.86
CA PHE A 38 2.57 7.47 -7.51
C PHE A 38 2.17 6.58 -6.33
N ILE A 39 2.48 5.28 -6.42
CA ILE A 39 2.18 4.31 -5.36
C ILE A 39 2.94 4.65 -4.07
N SER A 40 4.22 5.03 -4.19
CA SER A 40 5.04 5.44 -3.04
C SER A 40 4.47 6.68 -2.36
N SER A 41 3.98 7.64 -3.14
CA SER A 41 3.34 8.86 -2.62
C SER A 41 2.10 8.53 -1.78
N ILE A 42 1.26 7.62 -2.27
CA ILE A 42 0.07 7.16 -1.55
C ILE A 42 0.46 6.44 -0.26
N TRP A 43 1.44 5.53 -0.35
CA TRP A 43 1.94 4.79 0.81
C TRP A 43 2.45 5.75 1.89
N ASN A 44 3.27 6.74 1.50
CA ASN A 44 3.79 7.75 2.42
C ASN A 44 2.66 8.58 3.06
N SER A 45 1.63 8.90 2.30
CA SER A 45 0.47 9.65 2.82
C SER A 45 -0.29 8.82 3.87
N ILE A 46 -0.44 7.51 3.65
CA ILE A 46 -1.07 6.60 4.60
C ILE A 46 -0.22 6.49 5.88
N GLU A 47 1.10 6.36 5.75
CA GLU A 47 2.01 6.33 6.90
C GLU A 47 1.91 7.61 7.73
N LYS A 48 1.87 8.76 7.07
CA LYS A 48 1.69 10.06 7.77
C LYS A 48 0.34 10.13 8.50
N GLY A 49 -0.72 9.63 7.89
CA GLY A 49 -2.04 9.58 8.51
C GLY A 49 -2.06 8.68 9.75
N ILE A 50 -1.40 7.52 9.68
CA ILE A 50 -1.27 6.60 10.80
C ILE A 50 -0.53 7.27 11.96
N ARG A 51 0.60 7.92 11.68
CA ARG A 51 1.40 8.61 12.70
C ARG A 51 0.63 9.75 13.37
N LYS A 52 -0.09 10.52 12.58
CA LYS A 52 -0.92 11.63 13.07
C LYS A 52 -2.03 11.15 14.00
N GLY A 53 -2.76 10.10 13.58
CA GLY A 53 -3.81 9.50 14.39
C GLY A 53 -3.26 8.88 15.68
N GLN A 54 -2.12 8.21 15.60
CA GLN A 54 -1.44 7.63 16.75
C GLN A 54 -1.05 8.70 17.77
N ASN A 55 -0.46 9.81 17.32
CA ASN A 55 -0.05 10.90 18.22
C ASN A 55 -1.25 11.48 18.97
N LYS A 56 -2.39 11.62 18.29
CA LYS A 56 -3.62 12.10 18.89
C LYS A 56 -4.13 11.14 19.97
N VAL A 57 -4.10 9.85 19.72
CA VAL A 57 -4.50 8.82 20.69
C VAL A 57 -3.57 8.84 21.90
N ILE A 58 -2.26 8.94 21.66
CA ILE A 58 -1.26 8.99 22.74
C ILE A 58 -1.51 10.22 23.64
N GLU A 59 -1.76 11.39 23.06
CA GLU A 59 -2.07 12.60 23.82
C GLU A 59 -3.33 12.44 24.67
N ASN A 60 -4.39 11.89 24.08
CA ASN A 60 -5.64 11.64 24.79
C ASN A 60 -5.44 10.64 25.95
N CYS A 61 -4.64 9.62 25.74
CA CYS A 61 -4.33 8.63 26.77
C CYS A 61 -3.51 9.23 27.90
N LYS A 62 -2.58 10.12 27.62
CA LYS A 62 -1.80 10.82 28.66
C LYS A 62 -2.70 11.65 29.58
N GLU A 63 -3.70 12.32 29.03
CA GLU A 63 -4.67 13.08 29.81
C GLU A 63 -5.46 12.18 30.78
N LEU A 64 -5.66 10.91 30.41
CA LEU A 64 -6.35 9.92 31.23
C LEU A 64 -5.41 9.12 32.14
N GLY A 65 -4.11 9.41 32.13
CA GLY A 65 -3.12 8.71 32.92
C GLY A 65 -2.73 7.34 32.37
N ILE A 66 -3.02 7.07 31.09
CA ILE A 66 -2.70 5.81 30.42
C ILE A 66 -1.44 6.00 29.58
N GLU A 67 -0.44 5.11 29.76
CA GLU A 67 0.76 5.09 28.92
C GLU A 67 0.55 4.14 27.75
N ILE A 68 0.79 4.65 26.52
CA ILE A 68 0.79 3.86 25.30
C ILE A 68 2.11 4.13 24.57
N SER A 69 2.78 3.04 24.18
CA SER A 69 3.99 3.15 23.38
C SER A 69 3.67 3.43 21.92
N PRO A 70 4.39 4.33 21.25
CA PRO A 70 4.18 4.59 19.83
C PRO A 70 4.57 3.37 18.99
N TYR A 71 3.98 3.24 17.80
CA TYR A 71 4.37 2.23 16.84
C TYR A 71 5.81 2.50 16.36
N THR A 72 6.54 1.42 16.10
CA THR A 72 7.84 1.52 15.43
C THR A 72 7.65 1.90 13.95
N ASP A 73 8.71 2.36 13.30
CA ASP A 73 8.65 2.67 11.86
C ASP A 73 8.25 1.44 11.04
N GLU A 74 8.74 0.26 11.42
CA GLU A 74 8.38 -0.99 10.75
C GLU A 74 6.89 -1.31 10.92
N GLU A 75 6.35 -1.12 12.12
CA GLU A 75 4.92 -1.33 12.36
C GLU A 75 4.05 -0.38 11.55
N VAL A 76 4.45 0.90 11.43
CA VAL A 76 3.73 1.87 10.61
C VAL A 76 3.75 1.46 9.13
N LYS A 77 4.90 1.01 8.62
CA LYS A 77 5.02 0.52 7.24
C LYS A 77 4.12 -0.69 6.99
N ASN A 78 4.08 -1.61 7.93
CA ASN A 78 3.24 -2.81 7.82
C ASN A 78 1.76 -2.45 7.84
N LEU A 79 1.33 -1.54 8.70
CA LEU A 79 -0.05 -1.07 8.75
C LEU A 79 -0.46 -0.37 7.45
N ALA A 80 0.44 0.43 6.88
CA ALA A 80 0.18 1.09 5.60
C ALA A 80 0.00 0.05 4.48
N ARG A 81 0.86 -0.97 4.43
CA ARG A 81 0.75 -2.06 3.46
C ARG A 81 -0.57 -2.81 3.61
N GLU A 82 -0.94 -3.17 4.84
CA GLU A 82 -2.20 -3.86 5.11
C GLU A 82 -3.39 -3.04 4.66
N THR A 83 -3.37 -1.75 4.90
CA THR A 83 -4.45 -0.83 4.49
C THR A 83 -4.60 -0.83 2.96
N ILE A 84 -3.50 -0.74 2.23
CA ILE A 84 -3.51 -0.75 0.76
C ILE A 84 -4.01 -2.09 0.23
N VAL A 85 -3.50 -3.19 0.77
CA VAL A 85 -3.88 -4.55 0.35
C VAL A 85 -5.38 -4.78 0.58
N ARG A 86 -5.90 -4.43 1.74
CA ARG A 86 -7.35 -4.56 2.02
C ARG A 86 -8.18 -3.73 1.07
N GLY A 87 -7.78 -2.47 0.85
CA GLY A 87 -8.51 -1.59 -0.05
C GLY A 87 -8.55 -2.11 -1.47
N CYS A 88 -7.44 -2.61 -1.97
CA CYS A 88 -7.37 -3.21 -3.31
C CYS A 88 -8.22 -4.47 -3.41
N TYR A 89 -8.22 -5.32 -2.37
CA TYR A 89 -9.04 -6.52 -2.35
C TYR A 89 -10.54 -6.17 -2.38
N GLU A 90 -10.96 -5.18 -1.62
CA GLU A 90 -12.34 -4.72 -1.59
C GLU A 90 -12.80 -4.15 -2.94
N GLU A 91 -11.86 -3.60 -3.72
CA GLU A 91 -12.16 -3.09 -5.07
C GLU A 91 -12.18 -4.20 -6.14
N GLY A 92 -11.98 -5.44 -5.75
CA GLY A 92 -12.09 -6.59 -6.65
C GLY A 92 -10.78 -7.19 -7.14
N CYS A 93 -9.65 -6.78 -6.59
CA CYS A 93 -8.36 -7.35 -6.95
C CYS A 93 -8.25 -8.79 -6.45
N SER A 94 -7.73 -9.71 -7.26
CA SER A 94 -7.58 -11.11 -6.87
C SER A 94 -6.46 -11.28 -5.83
N LYS A 95 -6.58 -12.33 -5.00
CA LYS A 95 -5.55 -12.66 -4.03
C LYS A 95 -4.21 -12.99 -4.69
N ASP A 96 -4.23 -13.71 -5.79
CA ASP A 96 -3.00 -14.07 -6.52
C ASP A 96 -2.28 -12.84 -7.04
N TYR A 97 -3.02 -11.87 -7.57
CA TYR A 97 -2.45 -10.62 -8.04
C TYR A 97 -1.83 -9.82 -6.89
N LEU A 98 -2.51 -9.75 -5.75
CA LEU A 98 -2.01 -9.05 -4.57
C LEU A 98 -0.72 -9.67 -4.03
N LYS A 99 -0.62 -11.00 -4.02
CA LYS A 99 0.61 -11.69 -3.61
C LYS A 99 1.78 -11.30 -4.50
N GLN A 100 1.58 -11.27 -5.79
CA GLN A 100 2.62 -10.90 -6.76
C GLN A 100 2.99 -9.42 -6.67
N ALA A 101 1.99 -8.55 -6.65
CA ALA A 101 2.20 -7.10 -6.68
C ALA A 101 2.89 -6.57 -5.42
N PHE A 102 2.56 -7.12 -4.25
CA PHE A 102 3.12 -6.67 -2.98
C PHE A 102 4.22 -7.60 -2.45
N GLY A 103 4.51 -8.69 -3.14
CA GLY A 103 5.56 -9.62 -2.72
C GLY A 103 5.30 -10.28 -1.37
N ILE A 104 4.05 -10.58 -1.07
CA ILE A 104 3.65 -11.18 0.21
C ILE A 104 3.28 -12.65 0.04
N SER A 105 3.45 -13.42 1.12
CA SER A 105 3.08 -14.83 1.15
C SER A 105 1.56 -15.01 1.26
N HIS A 106 1.08 -16.19 0.88
CA HIS A 106 -0.33 -16.53 1.04
C HIS A 106 -0.78 -16.44 2.50
N GLU A 107 0.05 -16.89 3.42
CA GLU A 107 -0.23 -16.85 4.85
C GLU A 107 -0.38 -15.42 5.37
N LEU A 108 0.53 -14.53 4.96
CA LEU A 108 0.47 -13.13 5.35
C LEU A 108 -0.76 -12.44 4.75
N LEU A 109 -1.07 -12.75 3.49
CA LEU A 109 -2.27 -12.21 2.83
C LEU A 109 -3.54 -12.62 3.57
N ASP A 110 -3.65 -13.89 3.96
CA ASP A 110 -4.81 -14.38 4.71
C ASP A 110 -4.94 -13.68 6.07
N LYS A 111 -3.83 -13.42 6.74
CA LYS A 111 -3.83 -12.66 8.00
C LYS A 111 -4.35 -11.23 7.80
N ILE A 112 -3.92 -10.59 6.73
CA ILE A 112 -4.34 -9.21 6.43
C ILE A 112 -5.83 -9.15 6.12
N LEU A 113 -6.36 -10.11 5.36
CA LEU A 113 -7.74 -10.11 4.91
C LEU A 113 -8.74 -10.70 5.92
N ASN A 114 -8.27 -11.43 6.89
CA ASN A 114 -9.09 -11.96 7.98
C ASN A 114 -8.92 -11.08 9.22
#